data_4ded6671918d95ead30b0b5cae52abb2
#
_entry.id   4ded6671918d95ead30b0b5cae52abb2
#
_cell.length_a   1.000
_cell.length_b   1.000
_cell.length_c   1.000
_cell.angle_alpha   90.00
_cell.angle_beta   90.00
_cell.angle_gamma   90.00
#
_symmetry.space_group_name_H-M   'P 1'
#
loop_
_entity.id
_entity.type
_entity.pdbx_description
1 polymer ?
#
loop_
_entity_poly.entity_id
_entity_poly.type
_entity_poly.pdbx_seq_one_letter_code
_entity_poly.pdbx_strand_id
1 'polypeptide(L)'
;MTTTAIVANPARELKHLMNSIAEGQTLGDEGMQKALDLLMSGIAPPVVMGAFLMGVRVRGETTEEITGAAKFMRSRMTTVDAPPGAIDIVGTGGDSRGTYNISTAATIVAAGAGAIVAKHGNRAVTSLSGASDVLAALGVKLDVPPVVVSRAIADAGVGFLWAPLYHPTFKAWAPIRADLGLRTIFNLLGPLCNPAQVTRQVLGVYSRNLVEPIAEVLRKLGSFHAWVVHGADGMDELTTTGVTYVAELKDGDIYAFELTPEDAGLPRSTIEAL
;
A
#
# COMPACT_ATOMS: atom_id res chain seq x y z
N MET A 1 -26.67 -38.20 -20.43
CA MET A 1 -25.99 -37.05 -21.01
C MET A 1 -24.87 -36.63 -20.06
N THR A 2 -23.64 -36.98 -20.39
CA THR A 2 -22.46 -36.72 -19.54
C THR A 2 -22.04 -35.28 -19.80
N THR A 3 -22.27 -34.40 -18.86
CA THR A 3 -21.80 -33.01 -18.92
C THR A 3 -20.28 -33.04 -18.81
N THR A 4 -19.61 -32.93 -19.93
CA THR A 4 -18.13 -32.78 -19.97
C THR A 4 -17.81 -31.44 -19.30
N ALA A 5 -17.23 -31.49 -18.09
CA ALA A 5 -16.69 -30.30 -17.45
C ALA A 5 -15.67 -29.69 -18.42
N ILE A 6 -15.97 -28.48 -18.89
CA ILE A 6 -15.02 -27.71 -19.72
C ILE A 6 -13.81 -27.44 -18.82
N VAL A 7 -12.71 -28.15 -19.07
CA VAL A 7 -11.44 -27.90 -18.38
C VAL A 7 -11.07 -26.45 -18.70
N ALA A 8 -11.08 -25.62 -17.68
CA ALA A 8 -10.73 -24.21 -17.80
C ALA A 8 -9.33 -24.12 -18.41
N ASN A 9 -9.19 -23.48 -19.56
CA ASN A 9 -7.90 -23.21 -20.18
C ASN A 9 -7.36 -21.89 -19.63
N PRO A 10 -6.34 -21.90 -18.75
CA PRO A 10 -5.84 -20.69 -18.09
C PRO A 10 -5.42 -19.58 -19.06
N ALA A 11 -4.82 -19.95 -20.20
CA ALA A 11 -4.40 -18.97 -21.21
C ALA A 11 -5.60 -18.30 -21.90
N ARG A 12 -6.68 -19.05 -22.14
CA ARG A 12 -7.92 -18.51 -22.71
C ARG A 12 -8.62 -17.58 -21.71
N GLU A 13 -8.62 -17.96 -20.46
CA GLU A 13 -9.22 -17.17 -19.38
C GLU A 13 -8.47 -15.84 -19.18
N LEU A 14 -7.12 -15.89 -19.14
CA LEU A 14 -6.30 -14.68 -19.08
C LEU A 14 -6.58 -13.75 -20.27
N LYS A 15 -6.67 -14.31 -21.50
CA LYS A 15 -6.99 -13.54 -22.70
C LYS A 15 -8.37 -12.87 -22.60
N HIS A 16 -9.35 -13.54 -22.01
CA HIS A 16 -10.68 -12.96 -21.79
C HIS A 16 -10.61 -11.76 -20.84
N LEU A 17 -9.93 -11.90 -19.69
CA LEU A 17 -9.75 -10.80 -18.75
C LEU A 17 -8.98 -9.61 -19.34
N MET A 18 -7.96 -9.89 -20.17
CA MET A 18 -7.22 -8.86 -20.89
C MET A 18 -8.11 -8.10 -21.90
N ASN A 19 -8.97 -8.82 -22.62
CA ASN A 19 -9.92 -8.21 -23.56
C ASN A 19 -10.92 -7.32 -22.81
N SER A 20 -11.47 -7.77 -21.67
CA SER A 20 -12.36 -6.94 -20.86
C SER A 20 -11.73 -5.61 -20.49
N ILE A 21 -10.44 -5.61 -20.06
CA ILE A 21 -9.72 -4.37 -19.76
C ILE A 21 -9.57 -3.51 -21.02
N ALA A 22 -9.22 -4.10 -22.17
CA ALA A 22 -9.03 -3.38 -23.43
C ALA A 22 -10.33 -2.75 -23.93
N GLU A 23 -11.48 -3.33 -23.59
CA GLU A 23 -12.82 -2.81 -23.88
C GLU A 23 -13.30 -1.81 -22.83
N GLY A 24 -12.46 -1.42 -21.87
CA GLY A 24 -12.81 -0.47 -20.82
C GLY A 24 -13.61 -1.05 -19.65
N GLN A 25 -13.82 -2.37 -19.62
CA GLN A 25 -14.57 -3.03 -18.55
C GLN A 25 -13.71 -3.20 -17.30
N THR A 26 -14.35 -3.23 -16.14
CA THR A 26 -13.70 -3.51 -14.85
C THR A 26 -13.76 -5.01 -14.53
N LEU A 27 -12.75 -5.49 -13.81
CA LEU A 27 -12.68 -6.91 -13.44
C LEU A 27 -13.40 -7.22 -12.12
N GLY A 28 -13.62 -6.19 -11.29
CA GLY A 28 -14.09 -6.38 -9.92
C GLY A 28 -13.05 -7.06 -9.02
N ASP A 29 -13.47 -7.41 -7.81
CA ASP A 29 -12.61 -8.02 -6.79
C ASP A 29 -12.12 -9.42 -7.22
N GLU A 30 -13.03 -10.34 -7.49
CA GLU A 30 -12.71 -11.72 -7.86
C GLU A 30 -11.97 -11.83 -9.19
N GLY A 31 -12.38 -11.03 -10.20
CA GLY A 31 -11.73 -10.99 -11.49
C GLY A 31 -10.29 -10.50 -11.41
N MET A 32 -10.01 -9.51 -10.56
CA MET A 32 -8.66 -9.01 -10.33
C MET A 32 -7.79 -10.07 -9.63
N GLN A 33 -8.30 -10.73 -8.59
CA GLN A 33 -7.58 -11.84 -7.94
C GLN A 33 -7.24 -12.94 -8.95
N LYS A 34 -8.20 -13.33 -9.78
CA LYS A 34 -8.03 -14.35 -10.81
C LYS A 34 -7.00 -13.94 -11.87
N ALA A 35 -7.05 -12.69 -12.34
CA ALA A 35 -6.08 -12.17 -13.29
C ALA A 35 -4.66 -12.22 -12.74
N LEU A 36 -4.45 -11.78 -11.49
CA LEU A 36 -3.15 -11.82 -10.85
C LEU A 36 -2.66 -13.26 -10.61
N ASP A 37 -3.55 -14.18 -10.27
CA ASP A 37 -3.21 -15.60 -10.12
C ASP A 37 -2.73 -16.21 -11.44
N LEU A 38 -3.44 -15.96 -12.53
CA LEU A 38 -3.06 -16.42 -13.86
C LEU A 38 -1.74 -15.79 -14.33
N LEU A 39 -1.55 -14.48 -14.12
CA LEU A 39 -0.32 -13.80 -14.48
C LEU A 39 0.90 -14.32 -13.70
N MET A 40 0.69 -14.77 -12.46
CA MET A 40 1.75 -15.34 -11.60
C MET A 40 1.97 -16.85 -11.78
N SER A 41 1.10 -17.54 -12.51
CA SER A 41 1.21 -18.99 -12.72
C SER A 41 2.37 -19.42 -13.65
N GLY A 42 3.09 -18.46 -14.23
CA GLY A 42 4.18 -18.71 -15.18
C GLY A 42 3.73 -18.87 -16.64
N ILE A 43 2.44 -18.77 -16.92
CA ILE A 43 1.91 -18.82 -18.30
C ILE A 43 2.01 -17.48 -19.04
N ALA A 44 2.13 -16.37 -18.31
CA ALA A 44 2.16 -15.04 -18.86
C ALA A 44 3.61 -14.55 -19.06
N PRO A 45 4.01 -14.22 -20.29
CA PRO A 45 5.31 -13.59 -20.53
C PRO A 45 5.30 -12.14 -20.00
N PRO A 46 6.49 -11.55 -19.71
CA PRO A 46 6.60 -10.19 -19.16
C PRO A 46 5.83 -9.11 -19.95
N VAL A 47 5.78 -9.24 -21.28
CA VAL A 47 5.03 -8.30 -22.13
C VAL A 47 3.52 -8.30 -21.81
N VAL A 48 2.94 -9.47 -21.50
CA VAL A 48 1.51 -9.59 -21.13
C VAL A 48 1.28 -8.99 -19.74
N MET A 49 2.20 -9.22 -18.79
CA MET A 49 2.15 -8.63 -17.47
C MET A 49 2.24 -7.09 -17.53
N GLY A 50 3.15 -6.56 -18.35
CA GLY A 50 3.25 -5.11 -18.60
C GLY A 50 1.99 -4.52 -19.25
N ALA A 51 1.45 -5.20 -20.27
CA ALA A 51 0.21 -4.80 -20.94
C ALA A 51 -0.98 -4.78 -19.97
N PHE A 52 -1.09 -5.78 -19.08
CA PHE A 52 -2.11 -5.81 -18.02
C PHE A 52 -2.02 -4.57 -17.12
N LEU A 53 -0.82 -4.28 -16.59
CA LEU A 53 -0.63 -3.13 -15.71
C LEU A 53 -0.97 -1.81 -16.42
N MET A 54 -0.56 -1.65 -17.67
CA MET A 54 -0.86 -0.45 -18.45
C MET A 54 -2.34 -0.36 -18.81
N GLY A 55 -2.98 -1.46 -19.17
CA GLY A 55 -4.42 -1.50 -19.45
C GLY A 55 -5.25 -1.05 -18.24
N VAL A 56 -4.98 -1.61 -17.07
CA VAL A 56 -5.62 -1.21 -15.79
C VAL A 56 -5.33 0.26 -15.49
N ARG A 57 -4.08 0.71 -15.64
CA ARG A 57 -3.67 2.10 -15.38
C ARG A 57 -4.35 3.12 -16.29
N VAL A 58 -4.45 2.84 -17.59
CA VAL A 58 -5.05 3.77 -18.57
C VAL A 58 -6.55 3.88 -18.39
N ARG A 59 -7.21 2.77 -18.09
CA ARG A 59 -8.64 2.74 -17.78
C ARG A 59 -8.96 3.40 -16.43
N GLY A 60 -8.07 3.34 -15.48
CA GLY A 60 -8.25 3.71 -14.08
C GLY A 60 -8.64 2.52 -13.21
N GLU A 61 -7.97 2.36 -12.09
CA GLU A 61 -8.22 1.32 -11.10
C GLU A 61 -9.52 1.58 -10.33
N THR A 62 -10.34 0.56 -10.10
CA THR A 62 -11.52 0.68 -9.24
C THR A 62 -11.21 0.22 -7.81
N THR A 63 -12.05 0.65 -6.86
CA THR A 63 -11.99 0.22 -5.46
C THR A 63 -12.04 -1.30 -5.33
N GLU A 64 -12.90 -1.96 -6.11
CA GLU A 64 -13.03 -3.42 -6.15
C GLU A 64 -11.76 -4.09 -6.64
N GLU A 65 -11.14 -3.56 -7.68
CA GLU A 65 -9.91 -4.11 -8.23
C GLU A 65 -8.71 -3.92 -7.32
N ILE A 66 -8.61 -2.76 -6.67
CA ILE A 66 -7.57 -2.51 -5.65
C ILE A 66 -7.77 -3.47 -4.47
N THR A 67 -9.03 -3.67 -4.04
CA THR A 67 -9.37 -4.63 -2.97
C THR A 67 -8.97 -6.06 -3.36
N GLY A 68 -9.32 -6.50 -4.56
CA GLY A 68 -8.97 -7.83 -5.07
C GLY A 68 -7.46 -8.03 -5.17
N ALA A 69 -6.75 -7.04 -5.69
CA ALA A 69 -5.29 -7.08 -5.77
C ALA A 69 -4.65 -7.15 -4.37
N ALA A 70 -5.14 -6.38 -3.40
CA ALA A 70 -4.65 -6.42 -2.03
C ALA A 70 -4.92 -7.77 -1.36
N LYS A 71 -6.13 -8.35 -1.52
CA LYS A 71 -6.47 -9.71 -1.04
C LYS A 71 -5.53 -10.76 -1.63
N PHE A 72 -5.29 -10.71 -2.94
CA PHE A 72 -4.36 -11.60 -3.62
C PHE A 72 -2.95 -11.51 -3.02
N MET A 73 -2.44 -10.29 -2.82
CA MET A 73 -1.12 -10.07 -2.25
C MET A 73 -1.03 -10.54 -0.79
N ARG A 74 -2.04 -10.22 0.03
CA ARG A 74 -2.11 -10.65 1.44
C ARG A 74 -2.15 -12.17 1.59
N SER A 75 -2.82 -12.89 0.69
CA SER A 75 -2.91 -14.36 0.73
C SER A 75 -1.56 -15.06 0.49
N ARG A 76 -0.56 -14.35 -0.02
CA ARG A 76 0.76 -14.87 -0.40
C ARG A 76 1.93 -14.23 0.37
N MET A 77 1.65 -13.34 1.30
CA MET A 77 2.70 -12.72 2.10
C MET A 77 3.11 -13.61 3.28
N THR A 78 4.34 -13.44 3.73
CA THR A 78 4.78 -13.98 5.03
C THR A 78 4.28 -13.06 6.14
N THR A 79 3.57 -13.60 7.12
CA THR A 79 3.01 -12.82 8.22
C THR A 79 3.97 -12.65 9.39
N VAL A 80 3.73 -11.62 10.19
CA VAL A 80 4.46 -11.31 11.43
C VAL A 80 3.44 -11.09 12.54
N ASP A 81 3.64 -11.73 13.69
CA ASP A 81 2.78 -11.49 14.85
C ASP A 81 3.07 -10.13 15.47
N ALA A 82 2.01 -9.38 15.75
CA ALA A 82 2.08 -8.13 16.49
C ALA A 82 1.00 -8.09 17.59
N PRO A 83 1.24 -7.39 18.71
CA PRO A 83 0.25 -7.22 19.76
C PRO A 83 -1.03 -6.57 19.22
N PRO A 84 -2.21 -6.88 19.82
CA PRO A 84 -3.47 -6.23 19.47
C PRO A 84 -3.36 -4.70 19.58
N GLY A 85 -3.97 -3.99 18.63
CA GLY A 85 -3.93 -2.54 18.59
C GLY A 85 -2.69 -1.95 17.94
N ALA A 86 -1.77 -2.77 17.41
CA ALA A 86 -0.64 -2.29 16.62
C ALA A 86 -1.14 -1.48 15.42
N ILE A 87 -0.41 -0.40 15.12
CA ILE A 87 -0.71 0.53 14.03
C ILE A 87 0.38 0.51 12.96
N ASP A 88 0.03 0.98 11.75
CA ASP A 88 1.00 1.34 10.71
C ASP A 88 0.91 2.83 10.38
N ILE A 89 2.04 3.44 10.07
CA ILE A 89 2.14 4.80 9.57
C ILE A 89 2.90 4.72 8.25
N VAL A 90 2.20 4.85 7.13
CA VAL A 90 2.74 4.50 5.82
C VAL A 90 2.17 5.41 4.74
N GLY A 91 2.92 5.65 3.68
CA GLY A 91 2.44 6.33 2.48
C GLY A 91 2.59 5.46 1.23
N THR A 92 1.88 5.82 0.17
CA THR A 92 2.05 5.22 -1.16
C THR A 92 3.40 5.57 -1.76
N GLY A 93 4.01 6.64 -1.28
CA GLY A 93 5.19 7.25 -1.89
C GLY A 93 4.90 7.88 -3.24
N GLY A 94 5.95 8.39 -3.86
CA GLY A 94 5.85 8.90 -5.22
C GLY A 94 5.21 10.28 -5.36
N ASP A 95 5.08 11.04 -4.30
CA ASP A 95 4.62 12.43 -4.30
C ASP A 95 5.63 13.39 -4.97
N SER A 96 6.90 12.95 -5.11
CA SER A 96 7.99 13.67 -5.74
C SER A 96 8.31 15.02 -5.06
N ARG A 97 8.00 15.17 -3.78
CA ARG A 97 8.24 16.41 -3.01
C ARG A 97 9.64 16.48 -2.41
N GLY A 98 10.31 15.34 -2.21
CA GLY A 98 11.69 15.27 -1.72
C GLY A 98 11.84 15.70 -0.26
N THR A 99 10.79 15.56 0.52
CA THR A 99 10.74 15.87 1.95
C THR A 99 11.54 14.89 2.80
N TYR A 100 11.62 15.14 4.09
CA TYR A 100 12.17 14.18 5.07
C TYR A 100 11.36 12.87 5.08
N ASN A 101 11.90 11.81 5.67
CA ASN A 101 11.18 10.55 5.89
C ASN A 101 10.17 10.71 7.03
N ILE A 102 9.10 11.48 6.78
CA ILE A 102 8.11 11.92 7.76
C ILE A 102 7.47 10.71 8.44
N SER A 103 6.94 9.76 7.67
CA SER A 103 6.29 8.57 8.23
C SER A 103 7.24 7.72 9.09
N THR A 104 8.56 7.71 8.79
CA THR A 104 9.55 7.01 9.61
C THR A 104 9.81 7.75 10.92
N ALA A 105 9.94 9.06 10.88
CA ALA A 105 10.09 9.89 12.07
C ALA A 105 8.84 9.80 12.96
N ALA A 106 7.65 9.95 12.37
CA ALA A 106 6.37 9.81 13.08
C ALA A 106 6.21 8.45 13.75
N THR A 107 6.68 7.37 13.12
CA THR A 107 6.72 6.02 13.72
C THR A 107 7.50 5.99 15.02
N ILE A 108 8.69 6.58 15.04
CA ILE A 108 9.55 6.60 16.24
C ILE A 108 8.92 7.45 17.35
N VAL A 109 8.37 8.61 16.98
CA VAL A 109 7.66 9.49 17.92
C VAL A 109 6.42 8.82 18.50
N ALA A 110 5.61 8.19 17.68
CA ALA A 110 4.40 7.49 18.10
C ALA A 110 4.73 6.32 19.05
N ALA A 111 5.76 5.55 18.74
CA ALA A 111 6.23 4.49 19.63
C ALA A 111 6.76 5.05 20.97
N GLY A 112 7.51 6.14 20.94
CA GLY A 112 7.97 6.86 22.14
C GLY A 112 6.81 7.42 22.99
N ALA A 113 5.67 7.71 22.37
CA ALA A 113 4.44 8.12 23.04
C ALA A 113 3.59 6.93 23.54
N GLY A 114 4.04 5.69 23.37
CA GLY A 114 3.39 4.49 23.88
C GLY A 114 2.50 3.75 22.86
N ALA A 115 2.47 4.15 21.59
CA ALA A 115 1.82 3.38 20.56
C ALA A 115 2.66 2.14 20.20
N ILE A 116 1.97 1.04 19.83
CA ILE A 116 2.64 -0.12 19.26
C ILE A 116 2.64 0.04 17.75
N VAL A 117 3.81 0.12 17.11
CA VAL A 117 3.93 0.39 15.68
C VAL A 117 4.58 -0.77 14.94
N ALA A 118 3.84 -1.36 14.02
CA ALA A 118 4.32 -2.36 13.07
C ALA A 118 4.48 -1.67 11.70
N LYS A 119 5.61 -0.93 11.53
CA LYS A 119 5.79 -0.12 10.31
C LYS A 119 6.15 -0.98 9.11
N HIS A 120 5.31 -0.94 8.10
CA HIS A 120 5.63 -1.51 6.79
C HIS A 120 6.34 -0.47 5.91
N GLY A 121 7.35 -0.90 5.17
CA GLY A 121 8.07 0.01 4.29
C GLY A 121 9.10 -0.64 3.39
N ASN A 122 9.62 0.15 2.46
CA ASN A 122 10.60 -0.29 1.46
C ASN A 122 11.69 0.76 1.26
N ARG A 123 12.61 0.48 0.35
CA ARG A 123 13.53 1.48 -0.21
C ARG A 123 12.77 2.48 -1.06
N ALA A 124 13.38 3.66 -1.24
CA ALA A 124 12.88 4.65 -2.18
C ALA A 124 12.79 4.07 -3.59
N VAL A 125 11.68 4.39 -4.29
CA VAL A 125 11.54 4.12 -5.72
C VAL A 125 11.72 5.41 -6.53
N THR A 126 11.25 6.54 -5.98
CA THR A 126 11.24 7.84 -6.66
C THR A 126 11.82 8.98 -5.84
N SER A 127 11.98 8.81 -4.51
CA SER A 127 12.57 9.81 -3.60
C SER A 127 14.08 9.57 -3.40
N LEU A 128 14.77 10.54 -2.80
CA LEU A 128 16.22 10.46 -2.51
C LEU A 128 16.54 9.36 -1.49
N SER A 129 15.66 9.09 -0.54
CA SER A 129 15.80 8.01 0.45
C SER A 129 14.44 7.47 0.87
N GLY A 130 14.33 6.16 1.05
CA GLY A 130 13.14 5.51 1.60
C GLY A 130 13.26 5.21 3.09
N ALA A 131 12.19 4.71 3.69
CA ALA A 131 12.15 4.35 5.10
C ALA A 131 13.28 3.38 5.49
N SER A 132 13.53 2.36 4.66
CA SER A 132 14.59 1.38 4.93
C SER A 132 15.98 1.97 4.81
N ASP A 133 16.19 2.95 3.95
CA ASP A 133 17.50 3.58 3.74
C ASP A 133 17.91 4.39 4.98
N VAL A 134 16.98 5.17 5.54
CA VAL A 134 17.19 5.94 6.77
C VAL A 134 17.41 5.02 7.96
N LEU A 135 16.57 3.98 8.13
CA LEU A 135 16.70 3.06 9.25
C LEU A 135 18.03 2.28 9.20
N ALA A 136 18.47 1.86 8.01
CA ALA A 136 19.77 1.23 7.84
C ALA A 136 20.93 2.18 8.19
N ALA A 137 20.85 3.46 7.79
CA ALA A 137 21.84 4.48 8.14
C ALA A 137 21.88 4.73 9.67
N LEU A 138 20.76 4.58 10.35
CA LEU A 138 20.66 4.64 11.81
C LEU A 138 21.11 3.34 12.52
N GLY A 139 21.58 2.33 11.76
CA GLY A 139 22.10 1.07 12.31
C GLY A 139 21.04 -0.02 12.56
N VAL A 140 19.78 0.18 12.12
CA VAL A 140 18.75 -0.84 12.22
C VAL A 140 19.02 -1.96 11.22
N LYS A 141 19.07 -3.20 11.69
CA LYS A 141 19.20 -4.38 10.84
C LYS A 141 17.83 -4.71 10.22
N LEU A 142 17.74 -4.61 8.90
CA LEU A 142 16.50 -4.82 8.15
C LEU A 142 16.29 -6.29 7.77
N ASP A 143 17.40 -6.98 7.49
CA ASP A 143 17.41 -8.39 7.07
C ASP A 143 17.48 -9.30 8.31
N VAL A 144 16.37 -9.36 9.03
CA VAL A 144 16.22 -10.21 10.21
C VAL A 144 14.99 -11.12 10.10
N PRO A 145 15.00 -12.30 10.72
CA PRO A 145 13.85 -13.21 10.68
C PRO A 145 12.57 -12.57 11.24
N PRO A 146 11.38 -12.96 10.73
CA PRO A 146 10.08 -12.43 11.20
C PRO A 146 9.89 -12.48 12.72
N VAL A 147 10.36 -13.53 13.38
CA VAL A 147 10.29 -13.69 14.85
C VAL A 147 11.06 -12.60 15.60
N VAL A 148 12.15 -12.10 15.03
CA VAL A 148 12.95 -11.00 15.64
C VAL A 148 12.16 -9.70 15.55
N VAL A 149 11.51 -9.44 14.41
CA VAL A 149 10.65 -8.26 14.23
C VAL A 149 9.44 -8.32 15.15
N SER A 150 8.79 -9.50 15.26
CA SER A 150 7.67 -9.72 16.20
C SER A 150 8.07 -9.37 17.64
N ARG A 151 9.26 -9.84 18.09
CA ARG A 151 9.78 -9.50 19.40
C ARG A 151 10.07 -8.01 19.55
N ALA A 152 10.66 -7.36 18.55
CA ALA A 152 10.92 -5.92 18.60
C ALA A 152 9.61 -5.13 18.78
N ILE A 153 8.54 -5.51 18.06
CA ILE A 153 7.22 -4.89 18.21
C ILE A 153 6.68 -5.09 19.63
N ALA A 154 6.81 -6.30 20.18
CA ALA A 154 6.29 -6.62 21.51
C ALA A 154 7.09 -5.96 22.64
N ASP A 155 8.43 -5.98 22.56
CA ASP A 155 9.32 -5.59 23.65
C ASP A 155 9.67 -4.08 23.62
N ALA A 156 9.85 -3.51 22.40
CA ALA A 156 10.23 -2.11 22.20
C ALA A 156 9.10 -1.22 21.68
N GLY A 157 7.91 -1.77 21.45
CA GLY A 157 6.77 -1.02 20.90
C GLY A 157 6.90 -0.66 19.43
N VAL A 158 7.99 -1.04 18.74
CA VAL A 158 8.19 -0.73 17.33
C VAL A 158 8.97 -1.82 16.60
N GLY A 159 8.55 -2.13 15.38
CA GLY A 159 9.28 -3.01 14.47
C GLY A 159 9.11 -2.57 13.02
N PHE A 160 10.16 -2.80 12.22
CA PHE A 160 10.16 -2.46 10.80
C PHE A 160 10.01 -3.72 9.94
N LEU A 161 8.97 -3.75 9.14
CA LEU A 161 8.62 -4.83 8.24
C LEU A 161 9.12 -4.46 6.83
N TRP A 162 10.33 -4.91 6.51
CA TRP A 162 10.96 -4.59 5.23
C TRP A 162 10.32 -5.41 4.09
N ALA A 163 9.57 -4.76 3.21
CA ALA A 163 8.71 -5.37 2.21
C ALA A 163 9.31 -6.53 1.39
N PRO A 164 10.59 -6.48 0.93
CA PRO A 164 11.17 -7.59 0.16
C PRO A 164 11.24 -8.94 0.89
N LEU A 165 11.26 -8.95 2.22
CA LEU A 165 11.29 -10.19 3.01
C LEU A 165 9.92 -10.85 3.13
N TYR A 166 8.85 -10.07 3.06
CA TYR A 166 7.50 -10.54 3.35
C TYR A 166 6.64 -10.75 2.11
N HIS A 167 7.05 -10.20 0.98
CA HIS A 167 6.24 -10.19 -0.24
C HIS A 167 6.97 -10.82 -1.43
N PRO A 168 7.11 -12.15 -1.48
CA PRO A 168 7.76 -12.82 -2.61
C PRO A 168 7.07 -12.53 -3.95
N THR A 169 5.75 -12.32 -3.93
CA THR A 169 4.96 -11.97 -5.12
C THR A 169 5.40 -10.64 -5.73
N PHE A 170 5.66 -9.61 -4.92
CA PHE A 170 6.17 -8.32 -5.44
C PHE A 170 7.51 -8.47 -6.15
N LYS A 171 8.36 -9.40 -5.69
CA LYS A 171 9.67 -9.63 -6.29
C LYS A 171 9.55 -10.08 -7.76
N ALA A 172 8.55 -10.88 -8.09
CA ALA A 172 8.33 -11.34 -9.47
C ALA A 172 7.91 -10.20 -10.41
N TRP A 173 7.23 -9.18 -9.88
CA TRP A 173 6.79 -8.01 -10.65
C TRP A 173 7.83 -6.89 -10.71
N ALA A 174 8.88 -6.94 -9.88
CA ALA A 174 9.85 -5.86 -9.77
C ALA A 174 10.54 -5.49 -11.10
N PRO A 175 11.04 -6.45 -11.93
CA PRO A 175 11.64 -6.13 -13.22
C PRO A 175 10.65 -5.41 -14.16
N ILE A 176 9.42 -5.93 -14.26
CA ILE A 176 8.36 -5.39 -15.14
C ILE A 176 8.01 -3.95 -14.72
N ARG A 177 7.90 -3.69 -13.42
CA ARG A 177 7.63 -2.35 -12.88
C ARG A 177 8.79 -1.39 -13.15
N ALA A 178 10.03 -1.88 -13.04
CA ALA A 178 11.23 -1.08 -13.36
C ALA A 178 11.27 -0.71 -14.84
N ASP A 179 11.00 -1.67 -15.74
CA ASP A 179 10.98 -1.45 -17.18
C ASP A 179 9.86 -0.49 -17.61
N LEU A 180 8.69 -0.56 -16.96
CA LEU A 180 7.59 0.37 -17.21
C LEU A 180 7.92 1.79 -16.75
N GLY A 181 8.64 1.96 -15.65
CA GLY A 181 9.02 3.27 -15.09
C GLY A 181 7.83 4.19 -14.70
N LEU A 182 6.62 3.63 -14.60
CA LEU A 182 5.38 4.36 -14.37
C LEU A 182 4.66 3.85 -13.13
N ARG A 183 3.78 4.71 -12.57
CA ARG A 183 2.87 4.28 -11.50
C ARG A 183 1.81 3.33 -12.05
N THR A 184 1.55 2.26 -11.31
CA THR A 184 0.53 1.25 -11.58
C THR A 184 -0.22 0.94 -10.29
N ILE A 185 -1.22 0.07 -10.34
CA ILE A 185 -1.95 -0.41 -9.16
C ILE A 185 -1.00 -0.87 -8.03
N PHE A 186 0.19 -1.39 -8.36
CA PHE A 186 1.18 -1.82 -7.37
C PHE A 186 1.68 -0.69 -6.45
N ASN A 187 1.59 0.58 -6.87
CA ASN A 187 1.95 1.70 -6.03
C ASN A 187 0.95 1.93 -4.89
N LEU A 188 -0.27 1.43 -5.03
CA LEU A 188 -1.31 1.49 -4.01
C LEU A 188 -1.27 0.30 -3.05
N LEU A 189 -0.70 -0.85 -3.48
CA LEU A 189 -0.79 -2.11 -2.72
C LEU A 189 0.15 -2.18 -1.51
N GLY A 190 1.29 -1.48 -1.55
CA GLY A 190 2.26 -1.51 -0.45
C GLY A 190 1.63 -1.23 0.92
N PRO A 191 0.98 -0.06 1.10
CA PRO A 191 0.31 0.30 2.35
C PRO A 191 -0.85 -0.62 2.75
N LEU A 192 -1.46 -1.29 1.77
CA LEU A 192 -2.61 -2.17 1.98
C LEU A 192 -2.22 -3.61 2.39
N CYS A 193 -0.93 -3.93 2.37
CA CYS A 193 -0.42 -5.30 2.54
C CYS A 193 0.59 -5.40 3.70
N ASN A 194 0.29 -4.77 4.85
CA ASN A 194 1.15 -4.86 6.02
C ASN A 194 1.23 -6.32 6.53
N PRO A 195 2.44 -6.90 6.67
CA PRO A 195 2.63 -8.28 7.12
C PRO A 195 2.13 -8.57 8.54
N ALA A 196 2.04 -7.57 9.40
CA ALA A 196 1.46 -7.71 10.74
C ALA A 196 -0.09 -7.64 10.72
N GLN A 197 -0.70 -7.52 9.55
CA GLN A 197 -2.16 -7.46 9.36
C GLN A 197 -2.85 -6.45 10.28
N VAL A 198 -2.19 -5.31 10.50
CA VAL A 198 -2.74 -4.24 11.33
C VAL A 198 -4.10 -3.79 10.81
N THR A 199 -5.01 -3.51 11.73
CA THR A 199 -6.36 -3.01 11.41
C THR A 199 -6.51 -1.52 11.69
N ARG A 200 -5.42 -0.86 12.09
CA ARG A 200 -5.35 0.58 12.40
C ARG A 200 -4.17 1.18 11.66
N GLN A 201 -4.38 2.27 10.93
CA GLN A 201 -3.29 2.90 10.20
C GLN A 201 -3.55 4.35 9.83
N VAL A 202 -2.46 5.11 9.65
CA VAL A 202 -2.46 6.35 8.89
C VAL A 202 -1.80 6.04 7.55
N LEU A 203 -2.55 6.30 6.46
CA LEU A 203 -2.12 5.99 5.10
C LEU A 203 -2.13 7.24 4.23
N GLY A 204 -0.94 7.72 3.86
CA GLY A 204 -0.80 8.81 2.89
C GLY A 204 -0.97 8.34 1.44
N VAL A 205 -1.67 9.12 0.63
CA VAL A 205 -1.86 8.85 -0.79
C VAL A 205 -1.34 9.99 -1.65
N TYR A 206 -0.70 9.66 -2.78
CA TYR A 206 -0.08 10.64 -3.69
C TYR A 206 -1.06 11.53 -4.45
N SER A 207 -2.36 11.31 -4.32
CA SER A 207 -3.39 12.10 -5.01
C SER A 207 -4.65 12.22 -4.16
N ARG A 208 -5.24 13.42 -4.13
CA ARG A 208 -6.48 13.70 -3.42
C ARG A 208 -7.63 12.76 -3.82
N ASN A 209 -7.71 12.42 -5.10
CA ASN A 209 -8.77 11.56 -5.63
C ASN A 209 -8.72 10.11 -5.09
N LEU A 210 -7.65 9.73 -4.40
CA LEU A 210 -7.49 8.41 -3.78
C LEU A 210 -7.92 8.37 -2.31
N VAL A 211 -8.15 9.52 -1.68
CA VAL A 211 -8.40 9.60 -0.23
C VAL A 211 -9.62 8.77 0.16
N GLU A 212 -10.78 9.04 -0.39
CA GLU A 212 -12.01 8.27 -0.10
C GLU A 212 -11.99 6.83 -0.69
N PRO A 213 -11.57 6.61 -1.96
CA PRO A 213 -11.48 5.26 -2.51
C PRO A 213 -10.58 4.32 -1.71
N ILE A 214 -9.43 4.77 -1.20
CA ILE A 214 -8.55 3.93 -0.40
C ILE A 214 -9.12 3.67 1.00
N ALA A 215 -9.83 4.62 1.59
CA ALA A 215 -10.58 4.39 2.84
C ALA A 215 -11.64 3.28 2.64
N GLU A 216 -12.34 3.29 1.51
CA GLU A 216 -13.31 2.24 1.16
C GLU A 216 -12.62 0.88 0.93
N VAL A 217 -11.44 0.86 0.29
CA VAL A 217 -10.62 -0.37 0.17
C VAL A 217 -10.26 -0.91 1.55
N LEU A 218 -9.81 -0.05 2.46
CA LEU A 218 -9.46 -0.45 3.83
C LEU A 218 -10.67 -1.01 4.59
N ARG A 219 -11.85 -0.40 4.42
CA ARG A 219 -13.11 -0.92 4.97
C ARG A 219 -13.41 -2.32 4.46
N LYS A 220 -13.32 -2.55 3.14
CA LYS A 220 -13.52 -3.87 2.49
C LYS A 220 -12.47 -4.91 2.90
N LEU A 221 -11.27 -4.47 3.28
CA LEU A 221 -10.19 -5.32 3.79
C LEU A 221 -10.31 -5.61 5.30
N GLY A 222 -11.32 -5.07 5.99
CA GLY A 222 -11.59 -5.31 7.39
C GLY A 222 -10.77 -4.44 8.35
N SER A 223 -10.27 -3.29 7.92
CA SER A 223 -9.65 -2.32 8.83
C SER A 223 -10.69 -1.79 9.83
N PHE A 224 -10.24 -1.58 11.06
CA PHE A 224 -11.08 -1.11 12.16
C PHE A 224 -11.09 0.42 12.24
N HIS A 225 -9.92 1.05 12.12
CA HIS A 225 -9.78 2.50 12.19
C HIS A 225 -8.61 2.94 11.31
N ALA A 226 -8.86 3.83 10.37
CA ALA A 226 -7.81 4.34 9.50
C ALA A 226 -8.06 5.79 9.11
N TRP A 227 -6.98 6.54 8.97
CA TRP A 227 -6.98 7.82 8.27
C TRP A 227 -6.28 7.65 6.95
N VAL A 228 -6.95 8.00 5.86
CA VAL A 228 -6.33 8.14 4.54
C VAL A 228 -6.17 9.63 4.27
N VAL A 229 -4.96 10.05 3.98
CA VAL A 229 -4.62 11.48 3.98
C VAL A 229 -3.90 11.92 2.71
N HIS A 230 -4.05 13.21 2.34
CA HIS A 230 -3.32 13.86 1.28
C HIS A 230 -3.18 15.35 1.57
N GLY A 231 -1.97 15.87 1.61
CA GLY A 231 -1.70 17.29 1.80
C GLY A 231 -2.05 18.13 0.57
N ALA A 232 -2.62 19.31 0.77
CA ALA A 232 -2.93 20.23 -0.34
C ALA A 232 -1.69 20.70 -1.11
N ASP A 233 -0.51 20.58 -0.51
CA ASP A 233 0.81 20.80 -1.13
C ASP A 233 1.25 19.61 -2.04
N GLY A 234 0.47 18.53 -2.08
CA GLY A 234 0.70 17.36 -2.89
C GLY A 234 1.49 16.24 -2.20
N MET A 235 1.79 16.36 -0.91
CA MET A 235 2.43 15.30 -0.13
C MET A 235 1.46 14.16 0.19
N ASP A 236 1.98 12.95 0.26
CA ASP A 236 1.26 11.78 0.80
C ASP A 236 1.41 11.68 2.33
N GLU A 237 1.28 12.84 3.02
CA GLU A 237 1.44 13.01 4.47
C GLU A 237 0.41 14.00 5.03
N LEU A 238 0.27 14.03 6.34
CA LEU A 238 -0.34 15.17 7.05
C LEU A 238 0.62 16.36 6.92
N THR A 239 0.15 17.46 6.31
CA THR A 239 1.02 18.60 6.06
C THR A 239 0.92 19.68 7.11
N THR A 240 2.05 20.36 7.38
CA THR A 240 2.11 21.58 8.19
C THR A 240 2.05 22.85 7.32
N THR A 241 2.02 22.74 5.98
CA THR A 241 2.03 23.91 5.09
C THR A 241 0.63 24.41 4.74
N GLY A 242 -0.41 23.59 4.97
CA GLY A 242 -1.75 23.92 4.58
C GLY A 242 -2.78 22.91 5.04
N VAL A 243 -3.83 22.76 4.24
CA VAL A 243 -4.90 21.80 4.49
C VAL A 243 -4.43 20.39 4.18
N THR A 244 -4.83 19.44 4.98
CA THR A 244 -4.78 17.99 4.70
C THR A 244 -6.22 17.49 4.49
N TYR A 245 -6.44 16.83 3.36
CA TYR A 245 -7.69 16.11 3.09
C TYR A 245 -7.64 14.75 3.78
N VAL A 246 -8.67 14.44 4.55
CA VAL A 246 -8.74 13.21 5.36
C VAL A 246 -10.02 12.45 5.05
N ALA A 247 -9.91 11.14 4.88
CA ALA A 247 -11.03 10.21 5.00
C ALA A 247 -10.75 9.28 6.18
N GLU A 248 -11.52 9.43 7.24
CA GLU A 248 -11.46 8.57 8.42
C GLU A 248 -12.42 7.40 8.26
N LEU A 249 -11.89 6.19 8.29
CA LEU A 249 -12.66 4.97 8.52
C LEU A 249 -12.75 4.75 10.03
N LYS A 250 -13.96 4.76 10.57
CA LYS A 250 -14.21 4.52 11.98
C LYS A 250 -15.56 3.86 12.16
N ASP A 251 -15.62 2.80 12.97
CA ASP A 251 -16.84 2.06 13.30
C ASP A 251 -17.63 1.55 12.07
N GLY A 252 -16.91 1.30 10.96
CA GLY A 252 -17.47 0.83 9.68
C GLY A 252 -17.92 1.93 8.73
N ASP A 253 -17.95 3.19 9.17
CA ASP A 253 -18.32 4.36 8.38
C ASP A 253 -17.09 5.16 7.93
N ILE A 254 -17.25 5.95 6.87
CA ILE A 254 -16.20 6.81 6.32
C ILE A 254 -16.64 8.26 6.44
N TYR A 255 -15.82 9.07 7.09
CA TYR A 255 -16.04 10.50 7.31
C TYR A 255 -14.95 11.29 6.58
N ALA A 256 -15.33 12.14 5.64
CA ALA A 256 -14.41 13.04 4.95
C ALA A 256 -14.40 14.42 5.62
N PHE A 257 -13.21 14.93 5.91
CA PHE A 257 -13.02 16.28 6.47
C PHE A 257 -11.67 16.85 6.06
N GLU A 258 -11.47 18.12 6.37
CA GLU A 258 -10.20 18.81 6.21
C GLU A 258 -9.58 19.06 7.59
N LEU A 259 -8.26 18.93 7.67
CA LEU A 259 -7.46 19.19 8.85
C LEU A 259 -6.40 20.23 8.53
N THR A 260 -6.20 21.18 9.43
CA THR A 260 -5.14 22.19 9.32
C THR A 260 -4.09 22.02 10.42
N PRO A 261 -2.88 22.56 10.27
CA PRO A 261 -1.87 22.54 11.34
C PRO A 261 -2.40 23.18 12.63
N GLU A 262 -3.20 24.23 12.51
CA GLU A 262 -3.79 24.98 13.61
C GLU A 262 -4.74 24.13 14.47
N ASP A 263 -5.44 23.16 13.84
CA ASP A 263 -6.31 22.20 14.54
C ASP A 263 -5.52 21.27 15.46
N ALA A 264 -4.24 21.04 15.13
CA ALA A 264 -3.28 20.31 15.96
C ALA A 264 -2.48 21.21 16.91
N GLY A 265 -2.79 22.50 16.98
CA GLY A 265 -2.06 23.48 17.80
C GLY A 265 -0.66 23.84 17.26
N LEU A 266 -0.40 23.57 15.97
CA LEU A 266 0.87 23.83 15.31
C LEU A 266 0.79 25.10 14.46
N PRO A 267 1.88 25.89 14.37
CA PRO A 267 1.93 26.98 13.40
C PRO A 267 2.03 26.44 11.98
N ARG A 268 1.48 27.18 11.02
CA ARG A 268 1.66 26.88 9.60
C ARG A 268 3.12 27.12 9.19
N SER A 269 3.71 26.16 8.51
CA SER A 269 5.08 26.27 7.96
C SER A 269 5.06 26.56 6.46
N THR A 270 6.23 26.71 5.85
CA THR A 270 6.40 26.83 4.40
C THR A 270 6.97 25.53 3.82
N ILE A 271 6.82 25.34 2.52
CA ILE A 271 7.31 24.11 1.85
C ILE A 271 8.84 24.01 1.91
N GLU A 272 9.54 25.17 1.95
CA GLU A 272 11.00 25.23 2.05
C GLU A 272 11.53 24.75 3.41
N ALA A 273 10.66 24.66 4.42
CA ALA A 273 11.01 24.17 5.75
C ALA A 273 10.89 22.64 5.88
N LEU A 274 10.36 21.98 4.87
CA LEU A 274 10.14 20.53 4.80
C LEU A 274 11.17 19.86 3.89
#